data_0d79345b1bcf3418c91fa04d61099204
#
_entry.id   0d79345b1bcf3418c91fa04d61099204
#
_cell.length_a   1.000
_cell.length_b   1.000
_cell.length_c   1.000
_cell.angle_alpha   90.00
_cell.angle_beta   90.00
_cell.angle_gamma   90.00
#
_symmetry.space_group_name_H-M   'P 1'
#
loop_
_entity.id
_entity.type
_entity.pdbx_description
1 polymer ?
#
loop_
_entity_poly.entity_id
_entity_poly.type
_entity_poly.pdbx_seq_one_letter_code
_entity_poly.pdbx_strand_id
1 'polypeptide(L)'
;TFTEDEIRTQLLYPVIFEGYDIPVAMSSVNRHPSIWKALIRRSFYEQYHLRFHAYVSYEDDLLMIVHLLSVAKKVCTVKYRGYLWYINMASESHARKYIDDMGQKQRKWVDDICASVALTDASPEIKNYTRQVTNCKVFVDAILNLCSPYRRETFSDIPQYYAQNIYCYDFEDAMQVAGYAQKKFPMQRYILHSLAKHHTYRSYFVARILVFALDKVLKSKMMIKLDSLLKGNG
;
A
#
# COMPACT_ATOMS: atom_id res chain seq x y z
N THR A 1 17.47 19.40 2.20
CA THR A 1 17.80 18.87 0.86
C THR A 1 18.37 17.47 1.03
N PHE A 2 17.95 16.55 0.18
CA PHE A 2 18.42 15.17 0.13
C PHE A 2 19.26 14.95 -1.11
N THR A 3 20.35 14.24 -0.96
CA THR A 3 21.16 13.68 -2.05
C THR A 3 20.48 12.46 -2.64
N GLU A 4 20.98 11.92 -3.72
CA GLU A 4 20.43 10.75 -4.40
C GLU A 4 20.38 9.51 -3.49
N ASP A 5 21.44 9.25 -2.73
CA ASP A 5 21.49 8.15 -1.75
C ASP A 5 20.50 8.35 -0.59
N GLU A 6 20.43 9.59 -0.06
CA GLU A 6 19.47 9.93 0.99
C GLU A 6 18.01 9.85 0.49
N ILE A 7 17.75 10.16 -0.79
CA ILE A 7 16.42 9.98 -1.39
C ILE A 7 16.02 8.50 -1.34
N ARG A 8 16.94 7.61 -1.70
CA ARG A 8 16.67 6.16 -1.66
C ARG A 8 16.47 5.66 -0.25
N THR A 9 17.41 5.93 0.64
CA THR A 9 17.42 5.36 2.00
C THR A 9 16.41 6.01 2.94
N GLN A 10 16.11 7.31 2.78
CA GLN A 10 15.24 8.05 3.69
C GLN A 10 13.83 8.32 3.13
N LEU A 11 13.60 8.20 1.83
CA LEU A 11 12.32 8.51 1.20
C LEU A 11 11.74 7.32 0.44
N LEU A 12 12.48 6.75 -0.52
CA LEU A 12 11.98 5.71 -1.42
C LEU A 12 11.72 4.38 -0.69
N TYR A 13 12.77 3.83 -0.06
CA TYR A 13 12.65 2.53 0.62
C TYR A 13 11.68 2.56 1.79
N PRO A 14 11.63 3.59 2.67
CA PRO A 14 10.61 3.68 3.71
C PRO A 14 9.18 3.67 3.20
N VAL A 15 8.93 4.22 2.03
CA VAL A 15 7.59 4.22 1.39
C VAL A 15 7.25 2.82 0.85
N ILE A 16 8.18 2.19 0.12
CA ILE A 16 7.97 0.85 -0.45
C ILE A 16 7.83 -0.20 0.65
N PHE A 17 8.69 -0.15 1.68
CA PHE A 17 8.78 -1.18 2.71
C PHE A 17 7.97 -0.85 3.96
N GLU A 18 7.05 0.13 3.88
CA GLU A 18 6.19 0.42 5.03
C GLU A 18 5.48 -0.85 5.52
N GLY A 19 5.62 -1.13 6.81
CA GLY A 19 5.04 -2.32 7.44
C GLY A 19 5.96 -3.54 7.49
N TYR A 20 7.16 -3.46 6.91
CA TYR A 20 8.18 -4.53 6.92
C TYR A 20 9.47 -4.05 7.56
N ASP A 21 10.21 -4.99 8.16
CA ASP A 21 11.57 -4.73 8.61
C ASP A 21 12.48 -4.69 7.38
N ILE A 22 13.41 -3.74 7.35
CA ILE A 22 14.21 -3.47 6.17
C ILE A 22 15.63 -3.97 6.38
N PRO A 23 16.21 -4.66 5.36
CA PRO A 23 17.54 -5.24 5.46
C PRO A 23 18.69 -4.20 5.44
N VAL A 24 18.38 -2.91 5.37
CA VAL A 24 19.36 -1.81 5.31
C VAL A 24 19.08 -0.82 6.43
N ALA A 25 20.14 -0.24 7.02
CA ALA A 25 20.02 0.83 8.02
C ALA A 25 19.30 2.03 7.42
N MET A 26 18.09 2.30 7.87
CA MET A 26 17.25 3.38 7.37
C MET A 26 16.75 4.25 8.50
N SER A 27 16.72 5.56 8.26
CA SER A 27 16.05 6.46 9.18
C SER A 27 14.53 6.32 9.04
N SER A 28 13.84 6.10 10.15
CA SER A 28 12.38 5.97 10.21
C SER A 28 11.70 7.33 10.01
N VAL A 29 11.74 7.87 8.82
CA VAL A 29 10.89 9.01 8.48
C VAL A 29 9.55 8.46 8.00
N ASN A 30 8.59 8.42 8.91
CA ASN A 30 7.21 8.02 8.61
C ASN A 30 6.59 9.01 7.62
N ARG A 31 6.58 8.70 6.33
CA ARG A 31 6.06 9.55 5.27
C ARG A 31 4.98 8.81 4.50
N HIS A 32 3.76 9.25 4.71
CA HIS A 32 2.63 8.75 3.92
C HIS A 32 2.83 9.11 2.42
N PRO A 33 2.72 8.14 1.51
CA PRO A 33 2.90 8.36 0.07
C PRO A 33 1.71 9.14 -0.51
N SER A 34 1.74 10.46 -0.40
CA SER A 34 0.68 11.32 -0.93
C SER A 34 1.28 12.36 -1.86
N ILE A 35 0.93 12.29 -3.14
CA ILE A 35 1.47 13.18 -4.18
C ILE A 35 1.09 14.65 -3.96
N TRP A 36 -0.06 14.93 -3.36
CA TRP A 36 -0.51 16.29 -3.06
C TRP A 36 0.38 17.05 -2.07
N LYS A 37 1.33 16.39 -1.41
CA LYS A 37 2.38 17.01 -0.59
C LYS A 37 3.61 17.44 -1.38
N ALA A 38 3.69 17.11 -2.66
CA ALA A 38 4.85 17.34 -3.50
C ALA A 38 4.62 18.52 -4.45
N LEU A 39 5.65 19.37 -4.60
CA LEU A 39 5.76 20.32 -5.70
C LEU A 39 6.80 19.76 -6.67
N ILE A 40 6.36 19.45 -7.87
CA ILE A 40 7.19 18.84 -8.91
C ILE A 40 7.44 19.89 -10.00
N ARG A 41 8.71 20.10 -10.35
CA ARG A 41 9.05 20.97 -11.47
C ARG A 41 8.47 20.40 -12.75
N ARG A 42 7.75 21.21 -13.53
CA ARG A 42 7.10 20.78 -14.77
C ARG A 42 8.07 20.13 -15.77
N SER A 43 9.24 20.72 -15.98
CA SER A 43 10.26 20.14 -16.86
C SER A 43 10.73 18.75 -16.41
N PHE A 44 10.84 18.51 -15.09
CA PHE A 44 11.16 17.21 -14.54
C PHE A 44 10.02 16.20 -14.79
N TYR A 45 8.78 16.62 -14.54
CA TYR A 45 7.60 15.79 -14.78
C TYR A 45 7.51 15.36 -16.26
N GLU A 46 7.80 16.27 -17.18
CA GLU A 46 7.78 16.01 -18.64
C GLU A 46 8.98 15.13 -19.06
N GLN A 47 10.19 15.43 -18.57
CA GLN A 47 11.42 14.71 -18.88
C GLN A 47 11.35 13.22 -18.53
N TYR A 48 10.80 12.88 -17.37
CA TYR A 48 10.71 11.50 -16.88
C TYR A 48 9.35 10.86 -17.16
N HIS A 49 8.51 11.49 -17.97
CA HIS A 49 7.20 10.98 -18.37
C HIS A 49 6.35 10.50 -17.17
N LEU A 50 6.44 11.23 -16.06
CA LEU A 50 5.65 10.90 -14.88
C LEU A 50 4.16 10.96 -15.19
N ARG A 51 3.41 9.90 -14.92
CA ARG A 51 1.97 9.82 -15.20
C ARG A 51 1.27 9.00 -14.14
N PHE A 52 0.04 9.37 -13.83
CA PHE A 52 -0.86 8.47 -13.11
C PHE A 52 -1.32 7.35 -14.01
N HIS A 53 -1.47 6.16 -13.47
CA HIS A 53 -1.86 4.98 -14.23
C HIS A 53 -3.37 4.77 -14.15
N ALA A 54 -4.08 4.84 -15.28
CA ALA A 54 -5.53 4.73 -15.33
C ALA A 54 -6.09 3.37 -14.89
N TYR A 55 -5.27 2.31 -14.89
CA TYR A 55 -5.68 0.99 -14.44
C TYR A 55 -5.69 0.84 -12.92
N VAL A 56 -4.99 1.72 -12.19
CA VAL A 56 -4.94 1.72 -10.73
C VAL A 56 -6.09 2.56 -10.22
N SER A 57 -6.97 1.96 -9.45
CA SER A 57 -8.09 2.63 -8.80
C SER A 57 -7.82 2.91 -7.32
N TYR A 58 -6.66 2.47 -6.81
CA TYR A 58 -6.16 2.71 -5.46
C TYR A 58 -4.63 2.71 -5.50
N GLU A 59 -3.99 3.39 -4.55
CA GLU A 59 -2.52 3.50 -4.43
C GLU A 59 -1.79 4.02 -5.69
N ASP A 60 -2.50 4.73 -6.58
CA ASP A 60 -1.91 5.44 -7.70
C ASP A 60 -0.91 6.52 -7.22
N ASP A 61 -1.18 7.17 -6.10
CA ASP A 61 -0.25 8.07 -5.41
C ASP A 61 1.06 7.37 -5.06
N LEU A 62 1.00 6.13 -4.54
CA LEU A 62 2.18 5.36 -4.18
C LEU A 62 3.03 5.05 -5.41
N LEU A 63 2.42 4.57 -6.50
CA LEU A 63 3.13 4.26 -7.73
C LEU A 63 3.80 5.52 -8.32
N MET A 64 3.09 6.64 -8.33
CA MET A 64 3.62 7.93 -8.79
C MET A 64 4.79 8.41 -7.94
N ILE A 65 4.69 8.31 -6.60
CA ILE A 65 5.76 8.71 -5.67
C ILE A 65 6.98 7.80 -5.82
N VAL A 66 6.79 6.49 -5.95
CA VAL A 66 7.90 5.55 -6.16
C VAL A 66 8.63 5.88 -7.45
N HIS A 67 7.93 6.07 -8.56
CA HIS A 67 8.56 6.46 -9.83
C HIS A 67 9.32 7.79 -9.70
N LEU A 68 8.66 8.81 -9.14
CA LEU A 68 9.27 10.13 -8.91
C LEU A 68 10.56 10.04 -8.09
N LEU A 69 10.55 9.31 -6.96
CA LEU A 69 11.72 9.18 -6.10
C LEU A 69 12.82 8.31 -6.71
N SER A 70 12.47 7.36 -7.58
CA SER A 70 13.45 6.52 -8.28
C SER A 70 14.28 7.29 -9.30
N VAL A 71 13.73 8.35 -9.90
CA VAL A 71 14.43 9.17 -10.90
C VAL A 71 14.94 10.51 -10.36
N ALA A 72 14.57 10.88 -9.13
CA ALA A 72 14.95 12.16 -8.54
C ALA A 72 16.40 12.15 -8.07
N LYS A 73 17.18 13.15 -8.49
CA LYS A 73 18.56 13.39 -8.06
C LYS A 73 18.65 14.34 -6.87
N LYS A 74 17.62 15.12 -6.63
CA LYS A 74 17.56 16.10 -5.55
C LYS A 74 16.13 16.32 -5.08
N VAL A 75 15.90 16.22 -3.79
CA VAL A 75 14.62 16.52 -3.14
C VAL A 75 14.86 17.53 -2.01
N CYS A 76 14.00 18.53 -1.90
CA CYS A 76 14.01 19.47 -0.80
C CYS A 76 12.71 19.37 0.00
N THR A 77 12.79 19.39 1.32
CA THR A 77 11.61 19.54 2.18
C THR A 77 11.51 20.97 2.68
N VAL A 78 10.29 21.49 2.75
CA VAL A 78 9.99 22.80 3.30
C VAL A 78 9.03 22.67 4.48
N LYS A 79 9.25 23.47 5.53
CA LYS A 79 8.34 23.55 6.68
C LYS A 79 7.19 24.51 6.35
N TYR A 80 6.29 24.07 5.48
CA TYR A 80 5.16 24.88 5.06
C TYR A 80 3.85 24.07 5.11
N ARG A 81 2.80 24.68 5.65
CA ARG A 81 1.45 24.09 5.66
C ARG A 81 0.64 24.69 4.52
N GLY A 82 0.87 24.19 3.31
CA GLY A 82 0.24 24.68 2.09
C GLY A 82 -1.05 23.97 1.69
N TYR A 83 -1.42 22.91 2.42
CA TYR A 83 -2.58 22.10 2.09
C TYR A 83 -3.40 21.77 3.34
N LEU A 84 -4.72 21.97 3.25
CA LEU A 84 -5.70 21.54 4.24
C LEU A 84 -6.48 20.35 3.68
N TRP A 85 -6.34 19.21 4.34
CA TRP A 85 -7.08 18.01 3.97
C TRP A 85 -8.37 17.91 4.80
N TYR A 86 -9.51 17.89 4.11
CA TYR A 86 -10.80 17.66 4.72
C TYR A 86 -11.18 16.19 4.58
N ILE A 87 -11.59 15.58 5.70
CA ILE A 87 -12.09 14.20 5.68
C ILE A 87 -13.45 14.20 5.01
N ASN A 88 -13.52 13.63 3.82
CA ASN A 88 -14.78 13.40 3.10
C ASN A 88 -15.09 11.91 3.13
N MET A 89 -16.15 11.53 3.83
CA MET A 89 -16.58 10.13 3.96
C MET A 89 -17.09 9.53 2.64
N ALA A 90 -17.46 10.36 1.68
CA ALA A 90 -17.82 9.93 0.34
C ALA A 90 -16.62 9.80 -0.62
N SER A 91 -15.40 10.10 -0.14
CA SER A 91 -14.20 9.98 -0.97
C SER A 91 -13.86 8.51 -1.27
N GLU A 92 -13.15 8.30 -2.36
CA GLU A 92 -12.71 6.95 -2.77
C GLU A 92 -11.90 6.22 -1.70
N SER A 93 -11.09 6.94 -0.93
CA SER A 93 -10.29 6.38 0.16
C SER A 93 -11.12 5.77 1.30
N HIS A 94 -12.38 6.16 1.41
CA HIS A 94 -13.30 5.66 2.44
C HIS A 94 -14.39 4.74 1.87
N ALA A 95 -14.60 4.79 0.55
CA ALA A 95 -15.52 3.89 -0.11
C ALA A 95 -14.84 2.53 -0.32
N ARG A 96 -15.24 1.52 0.46
CA ARG A 96 -14.79 0.13 0.26
C ARG A 96 -15.44 -0.44 -0.99
N LYS A 97 -14.91 -0.06 -2.15
CA LYS A 97 -15.32 -0.61 -3.43
C LYS A 97 -14.75 -2.03 -3.57
N TYR A 98 -15.50 -2.91 -4.20
CA TYR A 98 -14.95 -4.14 -4.74
C TYR A 98 -14.23 -3.80 -6.06
N ILE A 99 -13.04 -4.31 -6.23
CA ILE A 99 -12.21 -4.08 -7.43
C ILE A 99 -12.27 -5.34 -8.28
N ASP A 100 -12.87 -5.22 -9.45
CA ASP A 100 -12.84 -6.29 -10.46
C ASP A 100 -11.41 -6.48 -10.99
N ASP A 101 -11.08 -7.71 -11.39
CA ASP A 101 -9.76 -8.08 -11.95
C ASP A 101 -8.57 -7.72 -11.05
N MET A 102 -8.80 -7.78 -9.73
CA MET A 102 -7.82 -7.37 -8.71
C MET A 102 -6.46 -7.99 -8.95
N GLY A 103 -6.39 -9.31 -9.19
CA GLY A 103 -5.13 -10.02 -9.38
C GLY A 103 -4.34 -9.53 -10.60
N GLN A 104 -5.00 -9.21 -11.72
CA GLN A 104 -4.33 -8.67 -12.90
C GLN A 104 -3.79 -7.27 -12.65
N LYS A 105 -4.59 -6.39 -12.04
CA LYS A 105 -4.20 -5.03 -11.67
C LYS A 105 -3.03 -5.04 -10.69
N GLN A 106 -3.06 -5.93 -9.72
CA GLN A 106 -2.00 -6.07 -8.72
C GLN A 106 -0.69 -6.56 -9.32
N ARG A 107 -0.71 -7.55 -10.20
CA ARG A 107 0.51 -8.01 -10.89
C ARG A 107 1.17 -6.86 -11.65
N LYS A 108 0.37 -6.11 -12.42
CA LYS A 108 0.87 -4.95 -13.15
C LYS A 108 1.43 -3.89 -12.20
N TRP A 109 0.77 -3.66 -11.08
CA TRP A 109 1.23 -2.69 -10.07
C TRP A 109 2.57 -3.10 -9.45
N VAL A 110 2.76 -4.38 -9.11
CA VAL A 110 4.04 -4.92 -8.64
C VAL A 110 5.13 -4.72 -9.69
N ASP A 111 4.85 -5.03 -10.94
CA ASP A 111 5.80 -4.89 -12.04
C ASP A 111 6.20 -3.42 -12.26
N ASP A 112 5.27 -2.47 -12.20
CA ASP A 112 5.54 -1.04 -12.35
C ASP A 112 6.36 -0.50 -11.16
N ILE A 113 6.12 -0.95 -9.93
CA ILE A 113 6.96 -0.63 -8.75
C ILE A 113 8.39 -1.18 -8.95
N CYS A 114 8.50 -2.45 -9.32
CA CYS A 114 9.80 -3.08 -9.54
C CYS A 114 10.57 -2.42 -10.71
N ALA A 115 9.89 -2.07 -11.79
CA ALA A 115 10.47 -1.33 -12.91
C ALA A 115 11.00 0.04 -12.47
N SER A 116 10.25 0.75 -11.63
CA SER A 116 10.70 2.04 -11.07
C SER A 116 11.96 1.89 -10.21
N VAL A 117 11.99 0.90 -9.32
CA VAL A 117 13.19 0.62 -8.49
C VAL A 117 14.37 0.16 -9.34
N ALA A 118 14.13 -0.53 -10.46
CA ALA A 118 15.19 -0.94 -11.38
C ALA A 118 15.92 0.24 -12.06
N LEU A 119 15.30 1.43 -12.11
CA LEU A 119 15.95 2.66 -12.59
C LEU A 119 17.00 3.20 -11.62
N THR A 120 17.03 2.69 -10.39
CA THR A 120 18.03 3.06 -9.39
C THR A 120 19.22 2.11 -9.43
N ASP A 121 20.32 2.47 -8.74
CA ASP A 121 21.48 1.59 -8.51
C ASP A 121 21.28 0.62 -7.32
N ALA A 122 20.04 0.40 -6.89
CA ALA A 122 19.72 -0.55 -5.83
C ALA A 122 20.34 -1.92 -6.11
N SER A 123 20.87 -2.55 -5.06
CA SER A 123 21.47 -3.89 -5.18
C SER A 123 20.42 -4.94 -5.63
N PRO A 124 20.87 -6.06 -6.20
CA PRO A 124 19.98 -7.16 -6.58
C PRO A 124 19.11 -7.64 -5.40
N GLU A 125 19.66 -7.64 -4.18
CA GLU A 125 18.94 -8.03 -2.96
C GLU A 125 17.79 -7.09 -2.66
N ILE A 126 17.99 -5.77 -2.78
CA ILE A 126 16.96 -4.77 -2.58
C ILE A 126 15.88 -4.87 -3.67
N LYS A 127 16.27 -5.11 -4.92
CA LYS A 127 15.32 -5.31 -6.03
C LYS A 127 14.45 -6.56 -5.81
N ASN A 128 15.07 -7.67 -5.38
CA ASN A 128 14.36 -8.89 -5.04
C ASN A 128 13.43 -8.66 -3.83
N TYR A 129 13.94 -8.07 -2.78
CA TYR A 129 13.15 -7.74 -1.58
C TYR A 129 11.98 -6.81 -1.90
N THR A 130 12.13 -5.87 -2.82
CA THR A 130 11.05 -5.02 -3.31
C THR A 130 9.92 -5.86 -3.91
N ARG A 131 10.23 -6.82 -4.78
CA ARG A 131 9.24 -7.71 -5.38
C ARG A 131 8.53 -8.56 -4.32
N GLN A 132 9.28 -9.13 -3.40
CA GLN A 132 8.73 -9.96 -2.33
C GLN A 132 7.77 -9.18 -1.43
N VAL A 133 8.19 -8.00 -0.96
CA VAL A 133 7.36 -7.15 -0.08
C VAL A 133 6.11 -6.63 -0.80
N THR A 134 6.26 -6.18 -2.05
CA THR A 134 5.11 -5.69 -2.83
C THR A 134 4.10 -6.81 -3.11
N ASN A 135 4.56 -8.03 -3.43
CA ASN A 135 3.68 -9.20 -3.55
C ASN A 135 2.96 -9.51 -2.23
N CYS A 136 3.65 -9.48 -1.09
CA CYS A 136 2.99 -9.65 0.21
C CYS A 136 1.88 -8.61 0.45
N LYS A 137 2.10 -7.34 0.10
CA LYS A 137 1.09 -6.28 0.22
C LYS A 137 -0.13 -6.57 -0.64
N VAL A 138 0.07 -6.85 -1.92
CA VAL A 138 -1.05 -7.10 -2.85
C VAL A 138 -1.82 -8.38 -2.51
N PHE A 139 -1.19 -9.41 -1.93
CA PHE A 139 -1.92 -10.59 -1.44
C PHE A 139 -2.83 -10.24 -0.26
N VAL A 140 -2.37 -9.40 0.67
CA VAL A 140 -3.23 -8.89 1.75
C VAL A 140 -4.39 -8.09 1.18
N ASP A 141 -4.13 -7.20 0.22
CA ASP A 141 -5.16 -6.36 -0.41
C ASP A 141 -6.18 -7.19 -1.19
N ALA A 142 -5.74 -8.27 -1.87
CA ALA A 142 -6.65 -9.21 -2.52
C ALA A 142 -7.63 -9.84 -1.53
N ILE A 143 -7.14 -10.24 -0.35
CA ILE A 143 -8.00 -10.79 0.70
C ILE A 143 -8.94 -9.73 1.26
N LEU A 144 -8.47 -8.51 1.45
CA LEU A 144 -9.30 -7.39 1.90
C LEU A 144 -10.36 -7.02 0.86
N ASN A 145 -10.04 -7.09 -0.43
CA ASN A 145 -10.99 -6.92 -1.52
C ASN A 145 -12.10 -7.98 -1.47
N LEU A 146 -11.74 -9.25 -1.24
CA LEU A 146 -12.69 -10.35 -1.05
C LEU A 146 -13.55 -10.16 0.21
N CYS A 147 -13.10 -9.39 1.20
CA CYS A 147 -13.89 -9.03 2.39
C CYS A 147 -14.85 -7.86 2.16
N SER A 148 -14.85 -7.22 0.99
CA SER A 148 -15.76 -6.13 0.65
C SER A 148 -17.24 -6.57 0.76
N PRO A 149 -18.14 -5.71 1.25
CA PRO A 149 -19.58 -5.99 1.23
C PRO A 149 -20.15 -6.05 -0.21
N TYR A 150 -19.43 -5.53 -1.19
CA TYR A 150 -19.81 -5.48 -2.61
C TYR A 150 -19.19 -6.60 -3.43
N ARG A 151 -18.54 -7.58 -2.77
CA ARG A 151 -17.95 -8.74 -3.47
C ARG A 151 -19.03 -9.53 -4.22
N ARG A 152 -18.62 -10.14 -5.33
CA ARG A 152 -19.48 -11.00 -6.14
C ARG A 152 -19.33 -12.49 -5.79
N GLU A 153 -18.17 -12.85 -5.21
CA GLU A 153 -17.85 -14.23 -4.86
C GLU A 153 -18.69 -14.72 -3.69
N THR A 154 -19.16 -15.94 -3.81
CA THR A 154 -19.79 -16.69 -2.72
C THR A 154 -18.73 -17.34 -1.83
N PHE A 155 -19.14 -17.98 -0.75
CA PHE A 155 -18.21 -18.68 0.12
C PHE A 155 -17.51 -19.86 -0.55
N SER A 156 -18.19 -20.54 -1.47
CA SER A 156 -17.65 -21.65 -2.28
C SER A 156 -16.58 -21.20 -3.27
N ASP A 157 -16.58 -19.94 -3.68
CA ASP A 157 -15.64 -19.40 -4.68
C ASP A 157 -14.30 -18.98 -4.08
N ILE A 158 -14.20 -18.92 -2.73
CA ILE A 158 -12.99 -18.48 -2.02
C ILE A 158 -11.74 -19.26 -2.47
N PRO A 159 -11.72 -20.61 -2.53
CA PRO A 159 -10.54 -21.33 -2.97
C PRO A 159 -10.10 -20.98 -4.39
N GLN A 160 -11.06 -20.82 -5.30
CA GLN A 160 -10.77 -20.42 -6.68
C GLN A 160 -10.22 -19.00 -6.76
N TYR A 161 -10.79 -18.07 -6.00
CA TYR A 161 -10.28 -16.69 -5.91
C TYR A 161 -8.85 -16.66 -5.41
N TYR A 162 -8.50 -17.45 -4.37
CA TYR A 162 -7.14 -17.54 -3.85
C TYR A 162 -6.18 -18.14 -4.86
N ALA A 163 -6.58 -19.19 -5.58
CA ALA A 163 -5.76 -19.79 -6.64
C ALA A 163 -5.44 -18.78 -7.75
N GLN A 164 -6.39 -17.93 -8.12
CA GLN A 164 -6.25 -16.96 -9.19
C GLN A 164 -5.50 -15.69 -8.80
N ASN A 165 -5.64 -15.22 -7.55
CA ASN A 165 -5.18 -13.90 -7.13
C ASN A 165 -4.04 -13.93 -6.10
N ILE A 166 -3.82 -15.05 -5.40
CA ILE A 166 -2.87 -15.16 -4.30
C ILE A 166 -1.86 -16.28 -4.53
N TYR A 167 -2.31 -17.53 -4.67
CA TYR A 167 -1.43 -18.70 -4.90
C TYR A 167 -0.98 -18.81 -6.37
N CYS A 168 -0.62 -17.68 -6.95
CA CYS A 168 -0.08 -17.60 -8.30
C CYS A 168 1.45 -17.61 -8.28
N TYR A 169 2.06 -17.30 -9.43
CA TYR A 169 3.52 -17.12 -9.50
C TYR A 169 4.00 -16.12 -8.41
N ASP A 170 5.21 -16.25 -7.98
CA ASP A 170 5.86 -15.42 -6.93
C ASP A 170 5.30 -15.61 -5.51
N PHE A 171 4.30 -16.49 -5.29
CA PHE A 171 3.75 -16.68 -3.94
C PHE A 171 4.80 -17.20 -2.96
N GLU A 172 5.48 -18.29 -3.30
CA GLU A 172 6.46 -18.92 -2.41
C GLU A 172 7.65 -17.99 -2.15
N ASP A 173 8.08 -17.24 -3.16
CA ASP A 173 9.15 -16.24 -3.02
C ASP A 173 8.71 -15.10 -2.09
N ALA A 174 7.52 -14.58 -2.26
CA ALA A 174 6.97 -13.55 -1.38
C ALA A 174 6.83 -14.03 0.07
N MET A 175 6.46 -15.30 0.30
CA MET A 175 6.31 -15.84 1.66
C MET A 175 7.63 -15.93 2.43
N GLN A 176 8.77 -15.89 1.78
CA GLN A 176 10.09 -15.83 2.45
C GLN A 176 10.22 -14.58 3.33
N VAL A 177 9.58 -13.47 2.97
CA VAL A 177 9.62 -12.22 3.73
C VAL A 177 8.37 -11.98 4.59
N ALA A 178 7.40 -12.88 4.59
CA ALA A 178 6.17 -12.75 5.40
C ALA A 178 6.46 -12.59 6.91
N GLY A 179 7.55 -13.22 7.39
CA GLY A 179 8.02 -13.11 8.77
C GLY A 179 8.53 -11.73 9.18
N TYR A 180 8.94 -10.91 8.21
CA TYR A 180 9.46 -9.55 8.44
C TYR A 180 8.34 -8.50 8.59
N ALA A 181 7.07 -8.90 8.42
CA ALA A 181 5.94 -8.00 8.69
C ALA A 181 5.98 -7.50 10.15
N GLN A 182 6.00 -6.18 10.32
CA GLN A 182 6.21 -5.54 11.62
C GLN A 182 5.05 -5.81 12.58
N LYS A 183 5.38 -5.96 13.86
CA LYS A 183 4.39 -6.21 14.94
C LYS A 183 3.33 -5.10 15.05
N LYS A 184 3.67 -3.86 14.67
CA LYS A 184 2.72 -2.72 14.66
C LYS A 184 1.60 -2.85 13.63
N PHE A 185 1.72 -3.78 12.67
CA PHE A 185 0.69 -4.11 11.69
C PHE A 185 0.14 -5.53 11.93
N PRO A 186 -0.55 -5.80 13.05
CA PRO A 186 -0.93 -7.15 13.46
C PRO A 186 -1.84 -7.84 12.44
N MET A 187 -2.75 -7.09 11.80
CA MET A 187 -3.64 -7.63 10.77
C MET A 187 -2.86 -8.25 9.62
N GLN A 188 -2.00 -7.46 8.99
CA GLN A 188 -1.16 -7.90 7.88
C GLN A 188 -0.32 -9.11 8.26
N ARG A 189 0.31 -9.06 9.43
CA ARG A 189 1.14 -10.16 9.96
C ARG A 189 0.36 -11.46 10.13
N TYR A 190 -0.85 -11.42 10.72
CA TYR A 190 -1.67 -12.62 10.92
C TYR A 190 -2.19 -13.20 9.61
N ILE A 191 -2.57 -12.35 8.66
CA ILE A 191 -2.98 -12.78 7.33
C ILE A 191 -1.82 -13.50 6.64
N LEU A 192 -0.65 -12.87 6.55
CA LEU A 192 0.54 -13.44 5.91
C LEU A 192 1.01 -14.73 6.58
N HIS A 193 0.98 -14.80 7.92
CA HIS A 193 1.30 -16.04 8.63
C HIS A 193 0.33 -17.19 8.29
N SER A 194 -0.94 -16.87 8.07
CA SER A 194 -1.93 -17.87 7.67
C SER A 194 -1.74 -18.27 6.21
N LEU A 195 -1.39 -17.33 5.32
CA LEU A 195 -1.07 -17.59 3.92
C LEU A 195 0.15 -18.48 3.76
N ALA A 196 1.25 -18.18 4.46
CA ALA A 196 2.49 -18.97 4.44
C ALA A 196 2.30 -20.44 4.87
N LYS A 197 1.16 -20.75 5.51
CA LYS A 197 0.74 -22.11 5.87
C LYS A 197 -0.35 -22.65 4.94
N HIS A 198 -0.63 -21.99 3.83
CA HIS A 198 -1.73 -22.30 2.90
C HIS A 198 -3.11 -22.41 3.57
N HIS A 199 -3.32 -21.69 4.68
CA HIS A 199 -4.59 -21.71 5.40
C HIS A 199 -5.57 -20.69 4.78
N THR A 200 -6.12 -20.97 3.61
CA THR A 200 -7.04 -20.13 2.84
C THR A 200 -8.18 -19.56 3.68
N TYR A 201 -9.01 -20.42 4.26
CA TYR A 201 -10.17 -19.96 5.03
C TYR A 201 -9.77 -19.21 6.32
N ARG A 202 -8.68 -19.61 6.97
CA ARG A 202 -8.20 -18.91 8.16
C ARG A 202 -7.76 -17.49 7.84
N SER A 203 -6.99 -17.29 6.77
CA SER A 203 -6.57 -15.95 6.35
C SER A 203 -7.78 -15.08 5.98
N TYR A 204 -8.76 -15.62 5.27
CA TYR A 204 -10.02 -14.96 4.95
C TYR A 204 -10.82 -14.56 6.19
N PHE A 205 -11.06 -15.49 7.14
CA PHE A 205 -11.83 -15.18 8.34
C PHE A 205 -11.13 -14.16 9.24
N VAL A 206 -9.80 -14.26 9.40
CA VAL A 206 -9.02 -13.26 10.13
C VAL A 206 -9.21 -11.87 9.50
N ALA A 207 -9.05 -11.76 8.18
CA ALA A 207 -9.25 -10.51 7.47
C ALA A 207 -10.68 -9.97 7.66
N ARG A 208 -11.70 -10.82 7.53
CA ARG A 208 -13.10 -10.44 7.66
C ARG A 208 -13.46 -9.94 9.06
N ILE A 209 -12.98 -10.61 10.11
CA ILE A 209 -13.18 -10.17 11.51
C ILE A 209 -12.54 -8.81 11.72
N LEU A 210 -11.31 -8.62 11.22
CA LEU A 210 -10.57 -7.37 11.39
C LEU A 210 -11.20 -6.22 10.61
N VAL A 211 -11.67 -6.46 9.39
CA VAL A 211 -12.43 -5.50 8.60
C VAL A 211 -13.69 -5.07 9.34
N PHE A 212 -14.44 -6.01 9.90
CA PHE A 212 -15.66 -5.73 10.66
C PHE A 212 -15.37 -4.94 11.97
N ALA A 213 -14.30 -5.30 12.69
CA ALA A 213 -13.90 -4.60 13.90
C ALA A 213 -13.48 -3.15 13.60
N LEU A 214 -12.70 -2.94 12.52
CA LEU A 214 -12.30 -1.60 12.09
C LEU A 214 -13.50 -0.74 11.68
N ASP A 215 -14.49 -1.31 10.98
CA ASP A 215 -15.71 -0.58 10.61
C ASP A 215 -16.50 -0.11 11.84
N LYS A 216 -16.62 -0.97 12.85
CA LYS A 216 -17.28 -0.58 14.11
C LYS A 216 -16.52 0.53 14.83
N VAL A 217 -15.18 0.44 14.92
CA VAL A 217 -14.34 1.46 15.58
C VAL A 217 -14.40 2.79 14.82
N LEU A 218 -14.34 2.78 13.50
CA LEU A 218 -14.42 3.98 12.68
C LEU A 218 -15.79 4.64 12.81
N LYS A 219 -16.89 3.87 12.74
CA LYS A 219 -18.25 4.38 12.95
C LYS A 219 -18.44 4.96 14.35
N SER A 220 -17.93 4.30 15.39
CA SER A 220 -17.97 4.78 16.78
C SER A 220 -17.21 6.09 16.95
N LYS A 221 -15.96 6.19 16.46
CA LYS A 221 -15.16 7.43 16.52
C LYS A 221 -15.81 8.58 15.73
N MET A 222 -16.46 8.27 14.62
CA MET A 222 -17.17 9.25 13.81
C MET A 222 -18.40 9.77 14.52
N MET A 223 -19.17 8.90 15.18
CA MET A 223 -20.33 9.29 15.99
C MET A 223 -19.92 10.20 17.17
N ILE A 224 -18.84 9.85 17.88
CA ILE A 224 -18.29 10.67 18.97
C ILE A 224 -17.87 12.05 18.46
N LYS A 225 -17.21 12.12 17.29
CA LYS A 225 -16.78 13.39 16.71
C LYS A 225 -17.93 14.23 16.21
N LEU A 226 -18.98 13.62 15.64
CA LEU A 226 -20.21 14.30 15.24
C LEU A 226 -20.93 14.90 16.46
N ASP A 227 -21.05 14.12 17.53
CA ASP A 227 -21.67 14.53 18.79
C ASP A 227 -20.92 15.71 19.45
N SER A 228 -19.57 15.70 19.39
CA SER A 228 -18.74 16.81 19.88
C SER A 228 -18.87 18.08 19.03
N LEU A 229 -19.06 17.96 17.73
CA LEU A 229 -19.27 19.10 16.83
C LEU A 229 -20.67 19.71 17.00
N LEU A 230 -21.68 18.89 17.24
CA LEU A 230 -23.06 19.34 17.49
C LEU A 230 -23.21 19.99 18.86
N LYS A 231 -22.45 19.56 19.87
CA LYS A 231 -22.43 20.13 21.21
C LYS A 231 -21.53 21.36 21.36
N GLY A 232 -20.59 21.58 20.44
CA GLY A 232 -19.67 22.73 20.45
C GLY A 232 -20.19 24.00 19.79
N ASN A 233 -21.41 24.00 19.21
CA ASN A 233 -22.06 25.12 18.55
C ASN A 233 -23.26 25.65 19.35
N GLY A 234 -23.27 25.47 20.68
CA GLY A 234 -24.25 26.02 21.60
C GLY A 234 -23.63 27.08 22.52
#